data_02354eea877fab3c0dbeea7a66473cad
#
_entry.id   02354eea877fab3c0dbeea7a66473cad
#
_cell.length_a   1.000
_cell.length_b   1.000
_cell.length_c   1.000
_cell.angle_alpha   90.00
_cell.angle_beta   90.00
_cell.angle_gamma   90.00
#
_symmetry.space_group_name_H-M   'P 1'
#
loop_
_entity.id
_entity.type
_entity.pdbx_description
1 polymer ?
#
loop_
_entity_poly.entity_id
_entity_poly.type
_entity_poly.pdbx_seq_one_letter_code
_entity_poly.pdbx_strand_id
1 'polypeptide(L)'
;MKQIIKLRGRNLEFGKKTFVMGILNVTPDSFSDGGFFYSLETAVNHAKNLIDDGADVIDIGAESTRPNFTPISAEEEISRLEKIIPAVKKFCVPISVDTYKPKVAAVALELGAEIINDINGLADEEMIDVAEKFNAPVIAMHNRKFGGNVIDDIKNFFRQTLRRYKNSAQIIFDVGIGFNKTQEENLTVLRNLRDLKFVDCVEIPLLLGVSRKSVIGYATGLEVDDRDEATGAVCVLAIAQGVDIVRVHNVKMISKMCKMTDVLTRQKFSADK
;
A
#
# COMPACT_ATOMS: atom_id res chain seq x y z
N MET A 1 -8.01 7.24 20.24
CA MET A 1 -9.27 6.93 19.48
C MET A 1 -8.90 5.88 18.43
N LYS A 2 -9.77 4.90 18.16
CA LYS A 2 -9.55 3.97 17.06
C LYS A 2 -9.62 4.73 15.74
N GLN A 3 -8.63 4.58 14.89
CA GLN A 3 -8.63 5.21 13.58
C GLN A 3 -9.49 4.40 12.61
N ILE A 4 -10.33 5.09 11.86
CA ILE A 4 -11.28 4.51 10.91
C ILE A 4 -11.10 5.22 9.56
N ILE A 5 -10.75 4.47 8.55
CA ILE A 5 -10.79 4.92 7.15
C ILE A 5 -12.16 4.55 6.58
N LYS A 6 -12.88 5.56 6.13
CA LYS A 6 -14.23 5.40 5.56
C LYS A 6 -14.14 5.14 4.07
N LEU A 7 -14.71 4.03 3.62
CA LEU A 7 -14.86 3.67 2.21
C LEU A 7 -16.34 3.73 1.81
N ARG A 8 -16.63 3.52 0.54
CA ARG A 8 -18.02 3.45 0.04
C ARG A 8 -18.74 2.23 0.62
N GLY A 9 -19.58 2.44 1.61
CA GLY A 9 -20.41 1.37 2.22
C GLY A 9 -19.70 0.46 3.23
N ARG A 10 -18.44 0.74 3.59
CA ARG A 10 -17.67 -0.02 4.58
C ARG A 10 -16.59 0.84 5.24
N ASN A 11 -15.96 0.31 6.29
CA ASN A 11 -14.87 0.97 6.99
C ASN A 11 -13.67 0.04 7.17
N LEU A 12 -12.45 0.59 7.13
CA LEU A 12 -11.25 -0.07 7.64
C LEU A 12 -11.05 0.41 9.09
N GLU A 13 -11.33 -0.47 10.05
CA GLU A 13 -11.15 -0.19 11.48
C GLU A 13 -9.81 -0.71 11.96
N PHE A 14 -8.84 0.17 12.18
CA PHE A 14 -7.51 -0.22 12.62
C PHE A 14 -7.45 -0.64 14.10
N GLY A 15 -6.40 -1.40 14.45
CA GLY A 15 -6.17 -1.86 15.82
C GLY A 15 -6.86 -3.18 16.20
N LYS A 16 -7.76 -3.72 15.38
CA LYS A 16 -8.39 -5.03 15.60
C LYS A 16 -7.68 -6.16 14.85
N LYS A 17 -7.27 -5.89 13.64
CA LYS A 17 -6.53 -6.79 12.75
C LYS A 17 -5.60 -6.00 11.85
N THR A 18 -4.64 -6.69 11.27
CA THR A 18 -3.83 -6.19 10.17
C THR A 18 -4.57 -6.41 8.86
N PHE A 19 -4.63 -5.38 8.00
CA PHE A 19 -5.18 -5.50 6.67
C PHE A 19 -4.10 -5.95 5.68
N VAL A 20 -4.45 -6.91 4.83
CA VAL A 20 -3.57 -7.40 3.77
C VAL A 20 -3.99 -6.77 2.44
N MET A 21 -3.10 -5.97 1.86
CA MET A 21 -3.27 -5.35 0.56
C MET A 21 -2.51 -6.16 -0.50
N GLY A 22 -3.26 -6.81 -1.39
CA GLY A 22 -2.71 -7.61 -2.47
C GLY A 22 -2.33 -6.75 -3.67
N ILE A 23 -1.11 -6.93 -4.19
CA ILE A 23 -0.57 -6.20 -5.33
C ILE A 23 -1.07 -6.82 -6.63
N LEU A 24 -1.76 -6.03 -7.46
CA LEU A 24 -2.19 -6.40 -8.80
C LEU A 24 -1.55 -5.47 -9.84
N ASN A 25 -0.41 -5.88 -10.41
CA ASN A 25 0.21 -5.14 -11.50
C ASN A 25 -0.39 -5.54 -12.85
N VAL A 26 -0.83 -4.54 -13.63
CA VAL A 26 -1.42 -4.70 -14.96
C VAL A 26 -0.55 -4.03 -16.03
N THR A 27 0.76 -4.33 -15.98
CA THR A 27 1.75 -3.85 -16.95
C THR A 27 1.94 -4.84 -18.10
N PRO A 28 2.33 -4.40 -19.33
CA PRO A 28 2.56 -5.31 -20.46
C PRO A 28 3.53 -6.44 -20.18
N ASP A 29 4.58 -6.16 -19.42
CA ASP A 29 5.61 -7.15 -19.06
C ASP A 29 5.09 -8.28 -18.15
N SER A 30 3.97 -8.03 -17.47
CA SER A 30 3.31 -9.05 -16.62
C SER A 30 2.54 -10.09 -17.45
N PHE A 31 2.43 -9.92 -18.80
CA PHE A 31 1.49 -10.65 -19.65
C PHE A 31 2.07 -10.97 -21.05
N SER A 32 3.32 -11.36 -21.15
CA SER A 32 4.15 -11.37 -22.38
C SER A 32 3.71 -12.27 -23.54
N ASP A 33 2.73 -13.20 -23.41
CA ASP A 33 2.52 -14.22 -24.45
C ASP A 33 1.12 -14.36 -25.08
N GLY A 34 0.14 -13.48 -24.81
CA GLY A 34 -1.24 -13.82 -25.21
C GLY A 34 -2.14 -12.71 -25.78
N GLY A 35 -1.66 -11.53 -26.02
CA GLY A 35 -2.51 -10.42 -26.48
C GLY A 35 -3.41 -9.83 -25.36
N PHE A 36 -4.06 -8.69 -25.64
CA PHE A 36 -4.71 -7.84 -24.65
C PHE A 36 -5.90 -8.48 -23.89
N PHE A 37 -6.69 -9.35 -24.54
CA PHE A 37 -7.83 -10.02 -23.91
C PHE A 37 -7.40 -11.11 -22.94
N TYR A 38 -6.36 -11.87 -23.29
CA TYR A 38 -5.78 -12.88 -22.41
C TYR A 38 -5.18 -12.22 -21.15
N SER A 39 -4.60 -11.05 -21.30
CA SER A 39 -4.04 -10.28 -20.19
C SER A 39 -5.10 -9.79 -19.20
N LEU A 40 -6.28 -9.36 -19.68
CA LEU A 40 -7.38 -8.93 -18.79
C LEU A 40 -7.96 -10.10 -17.99
N GLU A 41 -8.23 -11.23 -18.63
CA GLU A 41 -8.74 -12.43 -17.94
C GLU A 41 -7.74 -12.92 -16.90
N THR A 42 -6.46 -12.98 -17.25
CA THR A 42 -5.38 -13.36 -16.33
C THR A 42 -5.31 -12.41 -15.14
N ALA A 43 -5.40 -11.10 -15.36
CA ALA A 43 -5.39 -10.11 -14.27
C ALA A 43 -6.62 -10.24 -13.35
N VAL A 44 -7.81 -10.47 -13.93
CA VAL A 44 -9.05 -10.68 -13.16
C VAL A 44 -8.97 -11.97 -12.34
N ASN A 45 -8.46 -13.06 -12.94
CA ASN A 45 -8.25 -14.32 -12.22
C ASN A 45 -7.20 -14.17 -11.12
N HIS A 46 -6.13 -13.40 -11.36
CA HIS A 46 -5.14 -13.11 -10.31
C HIS A 46 -5.75 -12.30 -9.17
N ALA A 47 -6.55 -11.26 -9.48
CA ALA A 47 -7.28 -10.51 -8.44
C ALA A 47 -8.19 -11.44 -7.60
N LYS A 48 -8.92 -12.36 -8.25
CA LYS A 48 -9.74 -13.34 -7.57
C LYS A 48 -8.89 -14.23 -6.65
N ASN A 49 -7.76 -14.73 -7.13
CA ASN A 49 -6.86 -15.55 -6.30
C ASN A 49 -6.34 -14.77 -5.08
N LEU A 50 -5.94 -13.50 -5.24
CA LEU A 50 -5.53 -12.66 -4.12
C LEU A 50 -6.64 -12.52 -3.07
N ILE A 51 -7.90 -12.36 -3.50
CA ILE A 51 -9.06 -12.27 -2.61
C ILE A 51 -9.31 -13.60 -1.90
N ASP A 52 -9.34 -14.71 -2.63
CA ASP A 52 -9.54 -16.06 -2.09
C ASP A 52 -8.42 -16.44 -1.10
N ASP A 53 -7.20 -15.94 -1.30
CA ASP A 53 -6.04 -16.09 -0.41
C ASP A 53 -6.08 -15.16 0.82
N GLY A 54 -7.03 -14.22 0.87
CA GLY A 54 -7.30 -13.39 2.05
C GLY A 54 -6.84 -11.93 1.95
N ALA A 55 -6.74 -11.36 0.74
CA ALA A 55 -6.57 -9.92 0.58
C ALA A 55 -7.82 -9.17 1.07
N ASP A 56 -7.60 -8.12 1.85
CA ASP A 56 -8.64 -7.20 2.32
C ASP A 56 -8.85 -6.02 1.37
N VAL A 57 -7.82 -5.68 0.60
CA VAL A 57 -7.78 -4.60 -0.40
C VAL A 57 -6.99 -5.11 -1.59
N ILE A 58 -7.42 -4.77 -2.81
CA ILE A 58 -6.62 -4.99 -4.03
C ILE A 58 -6.04 -3.66 -4.48
N ASP A 59 -4.72 -3.58 -4.60
CA ASP A 59 -4.01 -2.39 -5.07
C ASP A 59 -3.61 -2.58 -6.53
N ILE A 60 -4.26 -1.82 -7.42
CA ILE A 60 -4.10 -1.94 -8.87
C ILE A 60 -3.11 -0.90 -9.37
N GLY A 61 -1.97 -1.36 -9.90
CA GLY A 61 -0.97 -0.54 -10.56
C GLY A 61 -0.91 -0.82 -12.07
N ALA A 62 -1.17 0.19 -12.90
CA ALA A 62 -1.11 0.08 -14.35
C ALA A 62 0.19 0.62 -14.95
N GLU A 63 1.01 1.28 -14.15
CA GLU A 63 2.39 1.69 -14.46
C GLU A 63 3.35 0.98 -13.52
N SER A 64 4.56 0.64 -14.00
CA SER A 64 5.61 0.15 -13.10
C SER A 64 6.20 1.31 -12.32
N THR A 65 6.27 1.19 -11.00
CA THR A 65 6.90 2.17 -10.11
C THR A 65 8.25 1.69 -9.57
N ARG A 66 8.84 0.63 -10.19
CA ARG A 66 10.17 0.12 -9.82
C ARG A 66 11.26 1.13 -10.16
N PRO A 67 12.39 1.16 -9.45
CA PRO A 67 13.52 2.01 -9.82
C PRO A 67 13.89 1.85 -11.31
N ASN A 68 14.12 2.97 -12.02
CA ASN A 68 14.43 3.03 -13.46
C ASN A 68 13.28 2.59 -14.41
N PHE A 69 12.03 2.65 -13.98
CA PHE A 69 10.90 2.43 -14.88
C PHE A 69 10.80 3.54 -15.95
N THR A 70 10.20 3.23 -17.09
CA THR A 70 9.84 4.23 -18.09
C THR A 70 8.41 4.69 -17.84
N PRO A 71 8.19 6.00 -17.53
CA PRO A 71 6.84 6.51 -17.35
C PRO A 71 6.00 6.34 -18.61
N ILE A 72 4.73 6.00 -18.43
CA ILE A 72 3.73 5.98 -19.51
C ILE A 72 2.85 7.22 -19.43
N SER A 73 2.11 7.53 -20.52
CA SER A 73 1.16 8.64 -20.50
C SER A 73 -0.02 8.35 -19.56
N ALA A 74 -0.70 9.41 -19.09
CA ALA A 74 -1.92 9.25 -18.30
C ALA A 74 -3.02 8.53 -19.10
N GLU A 75 -3.11 8.79 -20.40
CA GLU A 75 -4.06 8.15 -21.32
C GLU A 75 -3.84 6.65 -21.43
N GLU A 76 -2.59 6.22 -21.51
CA GLU A 76 -2.25 4.80 -21.55
C GLU A 76 -2.56 4.11 -20.22
N GLU A 77 -2.23 4.73 -19.12
CA GLU A 77 -2.55 4.22 -17.78
C GLU A 77 -4.06 4.10 -17.57
N ILE A 78 -4.84 5.12 -17.94
CA ILE A 78 -6.30 5.12 -17.91
C ILE A 78 -6.86 3.98 -18.75
N SER A 79 -6.37 3.80 -19.98
CA SER A 79 -6.88 2.76 -20.89
C SER A 79 -6.75 1.34 -20.33
N ARG A 80 -5.75 1.10 -19.48
CA ARG A 80 -5.57 -0.17 -18.74
C ARG A 80 -6.55 -0.28 -17.58
N LEU A 81 -6.71 0.81 -16.80
CA LEU A 81 -7.57 0.86 -15.62
C LEU A 81 -9.06 0.75 -15.96
N GLU A 82 -9.52 1.35 -17.06
CA GLU A 82 -10.91 1.31 -17.54
C GLU A 82 -11.45 -0.11 -17.73
N LYS A 83 -10.60 -1.07 -17.98
CA LYS A 83 -10.98 -2.47 -18.19
C LYS A 83 -10.90 -3.28 -16.90
N ILE A 84 -9.86 -3.07 -16.11
CA ILE A 84 -9.60 -3.91 -14.94
C ILE A 84 -10.43 -3.49 -13.73
N ILE A 85 -10.58 -2.18 -13.43
CA ILE A 85 -11.31 -1.72 -12.24
C ILE A 85 -12.76 -2.20 -12.25
N PRO A 86 -13.57 -2.03 -13.34
CA PRO A 86 -14.95 -2.50 -13.36
C PRO A 86 -15.07 -4.04 -13.23
N ALA A 87 -14.07 -4.78 -13.71
CA ALA A 87 -14.05 -6.24 -13.60
C ALA A 87 -13.75 -6.69 -12.17
N VAL A 88 -12.75 -6.10 -11.50
CA VAL A 88 -12.40 -6.42 -10.10
C VAL A 88 -13.47 -5.93 -9.12
N LYS A 89 -14.12 -4.79 -9.39
CA LYS A 89 -15.22 -4.25 -8.56
C LYS A 89 -16.35 -5.25 -8.33
N LYS A 90 -16.58 -6.18 -9.26
CA LYS A 90 -17.61 -7.22 -9.13
C LYS A 90 -17.36 -8.18 -7.95
N PHE A 91 -16.13 -8.27 -7.47
CA PHE A 91 -15.79 -9.09 -6.31
C PHE A 91 -16.10 -8.43 -4.96
N CYS A 92 -16.60 -7.18 -4.96
CA CYS A 92 -17.01 -6.46 -3.75
C CYS A 92 -15.89 -6.32 -2.71
N VAL A 93 -14.61 -6.24 -3.14
CA VAL A 93 -13.46 -5.92 -2.31
C VAL A 93 -13.06 -4.45 -2.53
N PRO A 94 -12.55 -3.72 -1.53
CA PRO A 94 -11.99 -2.40 -1.74
C PRO A 94 -10.86 -2.40 -2.78
N ILE A 95 -10.89 -1.40 -3.66
CA ILE A 95 -9.86 -1.21 -4.68
C ILE A 95 -9.07 0.05 -4.36
N SER A 96 -7.77 -0.09 -4.28
CA SER A 96 -6.79 1.00 -4.29
C SER A 96 -6.21 1.15 -5.70
N VAL A 97 -5.94 2.36 -6.13
CA VAL A 97 -5.22 2.65 -7.38
C VAL A 97 -3.84 3.20 -7.06
N ASP A 98 -2.79 2.49 -7.53
CA ASP A 98 -1.38 2.90 -7.39
C ASP A 98 -1.03 3.85 -8.54
N THR A 99 -1.16 5.14 -8.30
CA THR A 99 -0.85 6.19 -9.26
C THR A 99 -0.49 7.52 -8.57
N TYR A 100 0.44 8.24 -9.16
CA TYR A 100 0.83 9.59 -8.75
C TYR A 100 0.29 10.68 -9.69
N LYS A 101 -0.54 10.30 -10.68
CA LYS A 101 -1.11 11.22 -11.68
C LYS A 101 -2.54 11.59 -11.29
N PRO A 102 -2.85 12.88 -11.01
CA PRO A 102 -4.18 13.30 -10.58
C PRO A 102 -5.30 12.92 -11.56
N LYS A 103 -5.05 13.06 -12.86
CA LYS A 103 -6.01 12.68 -13.93
C LYS A 103 -6.36 11.19 -13.88
N VAL A 104 -5.36 10.33 -13.67
CA VAL A 104 -5.56 8.88 -13.56
C VAL A 104 -6.34 8.54 -12.29
N ALA A 105 -5.98 9.14 -11.16
CA ALA A 105 -6.68 8.94 -9.89
C ALA A 105 -8.17 9.33 -9.99
N ALA A 106 -8.48 10.47 -10.62
CA ALA A 106 -9.87 10.92 -10.82
C ALA A 106 -10.69 9.89 -11.61
N VAL A 107 -10.18 9.42 -12.74
CA VAL A 107 -10.86 8.40 -13.59
C VAL A 107 -11.00 7.08 -12.81
N ALA A 108 -9.95 6.63 -12.12
CA ALA A 108 -10.01 5.39 -11.35
C ALA A 108 -11.08 5.44 -10.25
N LEU A 109 -11.25 6.58 -9.57
CA LEU A 109 -12.29 6.78 -8.55
C LEU A 109 -13.71 6.79 -9.18
N GLU A 110 -13.87 7.36 -10.38
CA GLU A 110 -15.13 7.30 -11.15
C GLU A 110 -15.49 5.86 -11.54
N LEU A 111 -14.51 5.07 -11.96
CA LEU A 111 -14.66 3.66 -12.30
C LEU A 111 -14.99 2.77 -11.09
N GLY A 112 -14.63 3.21 -9.90
CA GLY A 112 -14.99 2.52 -8.66
C GLY A 112 -13.85 2.15 -7.75
N ALA A 113 -12.63 2.64 -7.97
CA ALA A 113 -11.60 2.64 -6.94
C ALA A 113 -12.08 3.46 -5.72
N GLU A 114 -11.60 3.09 -4.54
CA GLU A 114 -12.03 3.69 -3.28
C GLU A 114 -10.87 4.38 -2.54
N ILE A 115 -9.62 4.02 -2.86
CA ILE A 115 -8.40 4.50 -2.22
C ILE A 115 -7.42 4.97 -3.30
N ILE A 116 -6.74 6.09 -3.08
CA ILE A 116 -5.60 6.52 -3.89
C ILE A 116 -4.32 6.05 -3.16
N ASN A 117 -3.42 5.35 -3.85
CA ASN A 117 -2.09 5.04 -3.36
C ASN A 117 -1.07 5.88 -4.13
N ASP A 118 -0.66 7.01 -3.53
CA ASP A 118 0.20 7.99 -4.17
C ASP A 118 1.65 7.87 -3.68
N ILE A 119 2.51 7.34 -4.55
CA ILE A 119 3.94 7.18 -4.26
C ILE A 119 4.69 8.52 -4.15
N ASN A 120 4.10 9.65 -4.62
CA ASN A 120 4.65 10.99 -4.47
C ASN A 120 4.16 11.70 -3.20
N GLY A 121 3.32 11.04 -2.39
CA GLY A 121 2.95 11.50 -1.06
C GLY A 121 2.19 12.82 -1.04
N LEU A 122 1.27 13.03 -1.98
CA LEU A 122 0.50 14.26 -2.15
C LEU A 122 1.39 15.47 -2.44
N ALA A 123 2.49 15.27 -3.21
CA ALA A 123 3.34 16.38 -3.61
C ALA A 123 2.64 17.32 -4.61
N ASP A 124 1.72 16.79 -5.42
CA ASP A 124 0.90 17.51 -6.39
C ASP A 124 -0.39 18.03 -5.73
N GLU A 125 -0.64 19.35 -5.81
CA GLU A 125 -1.87 19.95 -5.27
C GLU A 125 -3.13 19.46 -6.00
N GLU A 126 -3.04 19.16 -7.31
CA GLU A 126 -4.18 18.60 -8.05
C GLU A 126 -4.58 17.21 -7.50
N MET A 127 -3.62 16.42 -6.98
CA MET A 127 -3.95 15.15 -6.34
C MET A 127 -4.73 15.36 -5.04
N ILE A 128 -4.41 16.41 -4.29
CA ILE A 128 -5.17 16.80 -3.09
C ILE A 128 -6.60 17.17 -3.49
N ASP A 129 -6.76 18.01 -4.52
CA ASP A 129 -8.08 18.44 -5.01
C ASP A 129 -8.93 17.25 -5.48
N VAL A 130 -8.33 16.29 -6.17
CA VAL A 130 -9.01 15.03 -6.57
C VAL A 130 -9.45 14.24 -5.34
N ALA A 131 -8.56 14.02 -4.39
CA ALA A 131 -8.86 13.25 -3.19
C ALA A 131 -9.99 13.92 -2.36
N GLU A 132 -9.95 15.24 -2.21
CA GLU A 132 -10.99 16.01 -1.51
C GLU A 132 -12.33 15.97 -2.25
N LYS A 133 -12.33 16.17 -3.58
CA LYS A 133 -13.53 16.12 -4.43
C LYS A 133 -14.30 14.81 -4.28
N PHE A 134 -13.57 13.70 -4.26
CA PHE A 134 -14.16 12.36 -4.15
C PHE A 134 -14.31 11.88 -2.71
N ASN A 135 -13.83 12.66 -1.73
CA ASN A 135 -13.70 12.26 -0.32
C ASN A 135 -12.98 10.90 -0.19
N ALA A 136 -11.96 10.69 -1.01
CA ALA A 136 -11.23 9.44 -1.11
C ALA A 136 -10.11 9.38 -0.07
N PRO A 137 -9.95 8.26 0.65
CA PRO A 137 -8.75 8.02 1.44
C PRO A 137 -7.50 7.98 0.58
N VAL A 138 -6.39 8.45 1.13
CA VAL A 138 -5.09 8.46 0.44
C VAL A 138 -4.04 7.73 1.25
N ILE A 139 -3.30 6.86 0.58
CA ILE A 139 -2.02 6.35 1.07
C ILE A 139 -0.95 7.30 0.55
N ALA A 140 -0.33 8.05 1.47
CA ALA A 140 0.71 9.03 1.15
C ALA A 140 2.08 8.45 1.51
N MET A 141 2.93 8.20 0.49
CA MET A 141 4.23 7.58 0.69
C MET A 141 5.35 8.62 0.83
N HIS A 142 6.25 8.37 1.78
CA HIS A 142 7.49 9.14 1.91
C HIS A 142 8.47 8.79 0.78
N ASN A 143 8.54 9.64 -0.24
CA ASN A 143 9.38 9.48 -1.42
C ASN A 143 10.03 10.82 -1.81
N ARG A 144 10.93 11.32 -0.98
CA ARG A 144 11.66 12.56 -1.27
C ARG A 144 13.14 12.40 -0.92
N LYS A 145 13.98 13.21 -1.56
CA LYS A 145 15.37 13.37 -1.14
C LYS A 145 15.42 14.15 0.18
N PHE A 146 16.26 13.73 1.08
CA PHE A 146 16.43 14.35 2.39
C PHE A 146 17.92 14.36 2.81
N GLY A 147 18.23 15.13 3.85
CA GLY A 147 19.52 15.11 4.51
C GLY A 147 19.34 14.91 6.01
N GLY A 148 20.30 14.27 6.66
CA GLY A 148 20.27 14.02 8.09
C GLY A 148 19.54 12.72 8.47
N ASN A 149 18.78 12.72 9.57
CA ASN A 149 18.14 11.52 10.12
C ASN A 149 16.87 11.15 9.36
N VAL A 150 16.81 9.91 8.83
CA VAL A 150 15.67 9.41 8.04
C VAL A 150 14.37 9.35 8.85
N ILE A 151 14.42 9.04 10.14
CA ILE A 151 13.22 8.94 10.99
C ILE A 151 12.62 10.34 11.21
N ASP A 152 13.48 11.33 11.47
CA ASP A 152 13.03 12.71 11.66
C ASP A 152 12.42 13.29 10.38
N ASP A 153 13.02 12.97 9.21
CA ASP A 153 12.48 13.42 7.94
C ASP A 153 11.13 12.78 7.60
N ILE A 154 10.96 11.47 7.83
CA ILE A 154 9.66 10.79 7.68
C ILE A 154 8.61 11.41 8.61
N LYS A 155 8.94 11.65 9.88
CA LYS A 155 8.01 12.33 10.83
C LYS A 155 7.66 13.74 10.36
N ASN A 156 8.62 14.48 9.84
CA ASN A 156 8.38 15.81 9.28
C ASN A 156 7.47 15.76 8.06
N PHE A 157 7.66 14.79 7.16
CA PHE A 157 6.79 14.56 6.03
C PHE A 157 5.35 14.27 6.50
N PHE A 158 5.16 13.34 7.43
CA PHE A 158 3.84 13.02 7.97
C PHE A 158 3.15 14.25 8.57
N ARG A 159 3.87 15.03 9.38
CA ARG A 159 3.37 16.26 9.98
C ARG A 159 2.96 17.30 8.94
N GLN A 160 3.76 17.49 7.89
CA GLN A 160 3.46 18.43 6.82
C GLN A 160 2.22 17.99 6.03
N THR A 161 2.10 16.70 5.70
CA THR A 161 0.96 16.14 4.97
C THR A 161 -0.33 16.27 5.77
N LEU A 162 -0.31 15.97 7.09
CA LEU A 162 -1.48 16.16 7.97
C LEU A 162 -1.97 17.60 8.04
N ARG A 163 -1.07 18.60 7.90
CA ARG A 163 -1.43 20.03 7.90
C ARG A 163 -1.99 20.50 6.56
N ARG A 164 -1.53 19.92 5.45
CA ARG A 164 -1.95 20.33 4.10
C ARG A 164 -3.29 19.73 3.69
N TYR A 165 -3.56 18.49 4.05
CA TYR A 165 -4.76 17.76 3.62
C TYR A 165 -5.89 17.97 4.62
N LYS A 166 -6.99 18.60 4.18
CA LYS A 166 -8.12 18.96 5.07
C LYS A 166 -8.79 17.73 5.68
N ASN A 167 -8.89 16.64 4.91
CA ASN A 167 -9.46 15.37 5.39
C ASN A 167 -8.37 14.46 5.97
N SER A 168 -7.51 14.99 6.82
CA SER A 168 -6.36 14.29 7.40
C SER A 168 -6.71 12.99 8.13
N ALA A 169 -7.97 12.84 8.58
CA ALA A 169 -8.47 11.60 9.17
C ALA A 169 -8.59 10.44 8.16
N GLN A 170 -8.47 10.71 6.86
CA GLN A 170 -8.53 9.73 5.77
C GLN A 170 -7.15 9.48 5.12
N ILE A 171 -6.06 9.82 5.80
CA ILE A 171 -4.70 9.52 5.34
C ILE A 171 -4.18 8.24 6.00
N ILE A 172 -3.56 7.40 5.19
CA ILE A 172 -2.71 6.29 5.58
C ILE A 172 -1.30 6.65 5.15
N PHE A 173 -0.30 6.46 6.00
CA PHE A 173 1.07 6.76 5.64
C PHE A 173 1.85 5.51 5.25
N ASP A 174 2.64 5.59 4.18
CA ASP A 174 3.66 4.60 3.84
C ASP A 174 5.05 5.20 4.07
N VAL A 175 5.89 4.49 4.80
CA VAL A 175 7.26 4.90 5.12
C VAL A 175 8.21 4.89 3.92
N GLY A 176 7.79 4.34 2.78
CA GLY A 176 8.52 4.38 1.50
C GLY A 176 9.81 3.57 1.49
N ILE A 177 9.77 2.32 1.94
CA ILE A 177 10.91 1.39 1.85
C ILE A 177 11.34 1.23 0.38
N GLY A 178 12.64 1.40 0.09
CA GLY A 178 13.22 1.27 -1.24
C GLY A 178 13.09 2.53 -2.12
N PHE A 179 12.58 3.65 -1.60
CA PHE A 179 12.44 4.93 -2.31
C PHE A 179 13.31 6.00 -1.67
N ASN A 180 14.22 6.58 -2.46
CA ASN A 180 15.14 7.65 -2.03
C ASN A 180 15.82 7.39 -0.66
N LYS A 181 16.10 6.14 -0.35
CA LYS A 181 16.78 5.68 0.88
C LYS A 181 17.87 4.68 0.54
N THR A 182 18.99 4.77 1.23
CA THR A 182 20.01 3.72 1.22
C THR A 182 19.49 2.44 1.87
N GLN A 183 20.21 1.33 1.70
CA GLN A 183 19.81 0.07 2.33
C GLN A 183 19.86 0.16 3.87
N GLU A 184 20.86 0.84 4.42
CA GLU A 184 20.99 1.07 5.87
C GLU A 184 19.87 1.95 6.42
N GLU A 185 19.46 2.99 5.68
CA GLU A 185 18.31 3.81 6.06
C GLU A 185 17.00 3.01 6.02
N ASN A 186 16.81 2.15 5.00
CA ASN A 186 15.66 1.24 4.96
C ASN A 186 15.63 0.31 6.18
N LEU A 187 16.75 -0.29 6.57
CA LEU A 187 16.85 -1.12 7.77
C LEU A 187 16.59 -0.30 9.05
N THR A 188 17.08 0.94 9.09
CA THR A 188 16.80 1.86 10.22
C THR A 188 15.31 2.14 10.33
N VAL A 189 14.62 2.43 9.22
CA VAL A 189 13.16 2.63 9.21
C VAL A 189 12.43 1.39 9.71
N LEU A 190 12.78 0.20 9.22
CA LEU A 190 12.14 -1.07 9.64
C LEU A 190 12.31 -1.37 11.13
N ARG A 191 13.44 -0.98 11.74
CA ARG A 191 13.69 -1.11 13.18
C ARG A 191 12.88 -0.13 14.03
N ASN A 192 12.43 0.99 13.46
CA ASN A 192 11.80 2.11 14.18
C ASN A 192 10.34 2.38 13.77
N LEU A 193 9.61 1.39 13.23
CA LEU A 193 8.22 1.56 12.80
C LEU A 193 7.29 1.98 13.94
N ARG A 194 7.52 1.48 15.16
CA ARG A 194 6.75 1.88 16.35
C ARG A 194 6.84 3.39 16.60
N ASP A 195 8.01 3.97 16.40
CA ASP A 195 8.26 5.40 16.59
C ASP A 195 7.56 6.23 15.52
N LEU A 196 7.52 5.70 14.28
CA LEU A 196 6.85 6.31 13.14
C LEU A 196 5.31 6.19 13.20
N LYS A 197 4.79 5.32 14.06
CA LYS A 197 3.36 5.17 14.30
C LYS A 197 2.74 6.41 14.97
N PHE A 198 3.56 7.32 15.51
CA PHE A 198 3.12 8.49 16.25
C PHE A 198 3.70 9.79 15.67
N VAL A 199 2.82 10.77 15.41
CA VAL A 199 3.18 12.14 15.04
C VAL A 199 2.58 13.06 16.12
N ASP A 200 3.44 13.84 16.81
CA ASP A 200 3.02 14.75 17.87
C ASP A 200 2.06 14.08 18.89
N CYS A 201 2.39 12.87 19.33
CA CYS A 201 1.61 12.02 20.23
C CYS A 201 0.27 11.50 19.65
N VAL A 202 -0.03 11.75 18.38
CA VAL A 202 -1.21 11.21 17.71
C VAL A 202 -0.83 9.93 16.97
N GLU A 203 -1.54 8.85 17.24
CA GLU A 203 -1.38 7.60 16.48
C GLU A 203 -1.90 7.79 15.06
N ILE A 204 -1.17 7.31 14.05
CA ILE A 204 -1.53 7.42 12.63
C ILE A 204 -1.58 6.05 11.96
N PRO A 205 -2.42 5.83 10.92
CA PRO A 205 -2.42 4.59 10.17
C PRO A 205 -1.11 4.42 9.40
N LEU A 206 -0.47 3.25 9.53
CA LEU A 206 0.75 2.91 8.81
C LEU A 206 0.54 1.74 7.87
N LEU A 207 1.00 1.92 6.62
CA LEU A 207 1.19 0.87 5.63
C LEU A 207 2.67 0.55 5.50
N LEU A 208 2.98 -0.72 5.28
CA LEU A 208 4.31 -1.20 4.93
C LEU A 208 4.29 -1.96 3.61
N GLY A 209 4.98 -1.44 2.60
CA GLY A 209 5.26 -2.11 1.33
C GLY A 209 6.71 -2.57 1.24
N VAL A 210 7.05 -3.75 1.77
CA VAL A 210 8.41 -4.30 1.80
C VAL A 210 8.59 -5.52 0.90
N SER A 211 7.49 -6.03 0.33
CA SER A 211 7.44 -7.31 -0.38
C SER A 211 8.45 -7.42 -1.53
N ARG A 212 9.37 -8.38 -1.43
CA ARG A 212 10.44 -8.71 -2.38
C ARG A 212 11.43 -7.57 -2.66
N LYS A 213 11.43 -6.49 -1.87
CA LYS A 213 12.27 -5.32 -2.10
C LYS A 213 13.76 -5.61 -1.88
N SER A 214 14.61 -4.76 -2.48
CA SER A 214 16.06 -4.90 -2.48
C SER A 214 16.70 -4.91 -1.08
N VAL A 215 16.07 -4.27 -0.09
CA VAL A 215 16.54 -4.29 1.30
C VAL A 215 16.57 -5.71 1.88
N ILE A 216 15.63 -6.59 1.47
CA ILE A 216 15.64 -7.99 1.88
C ILE A 216 16.84 -8.71 1.26
N GLY A 217 17.03 -8.57 -0.07
CA GLY A 217 18.19 -9.16 -0.74
C GLY A 217 19.52 -8.65 -0.17
N TYR A 218 19.62 -7.36 0.11
CA TYR A 218 20.79 -6.77 0.75
C TYR A 218 21.11 -7.39 2.13
N ALA A 219 20.07 -7.61 2.94
CA ALA A 219 20.25 -8.16 4.29
C ALA A 219 20.49 -9.68 4.32
N THR A 220 19.98 -10.42 3.32
CA THR A 220 19.95 -11.88 3.36
C THR A 220 20.71 -12.57 2.23
N GLY A 221 21.08 -11.83 1.17
CA GLY A 221 21.65 -12.41 -0.06
C GLY A 221 20.64 -13.11 -0.97
N LEU A 222 19.34 -13.09 -0.64
CA LEU A 222 18.33 -13.81 -1.42
C LEU A 222 17.99 -13.13 -2.74
N GLU A 223 17.78 -13.94 -3.78
CA GLU A 223 17.23 -13.47 -5.05
C GLU A 223 15.76 -13.09 -4.92
N VAL A 224 15.22 -12.34 -5.89
CA VAL A 224 13.87 -11.73 -5.79
C VAL A 224 12.78 -12.76 -5.53
N ASP A 225 12.83 -13.90 -6.20
CA ASP A 225 11.81 -14.94 -6.11
C ASP A 225 11.86 -15.74 -4.80
N ASP A 226 13.00 -15.69 -4.09
CA ASP A 226 13.22 -16.37 -2.83
C ASP A 226 12.98 -15.47 -1.60
N ARG A 227 12.43 -14.25 -1.80
CA ARG A 227 12.27 -13.26 -0.71
C ARG A 227 10.94 -13.34 0.04
N ASP A 228 10.05 -14.27 -0.29
CA ASP A 228 8.70 -14.27 0.29
C ASP A 228 8.69 -14.58 1.78
N GLU A 229 9.47 -15.59 2.24
CA GLU A 229 9.57 -15.93 3.66
C GLU A 229 10.23 -14.80 4.48
N ALA A 230 11.28 -14.20 3.94
CA ALA A 230 11.93 -13.04 4.56
C ALA A 230 11.01 -11.81 4.57
N THR A 231 10.20 -11.62 3.51
CA THR A 231 9.10 -10.61 3.52
C THR A 231 8.15 -10.88 4.68
N GLY A 232 7.75 -12.14 4.88
CA GLY A 232 6.87 -12.55 5.97
C GLY A 232 7.44 -12.25 7.35
N ALA A 233 8.72 -12.54 7.55
CA ALA A 233 9.41 -12.23 8.82
C ALA A 233 9.40 -10.72 9.11
N VAL A 234 9.67 -9.88 8.11
CA VAL A 234 9.60 -8.41 8.26
C VAL A 234 8.16 -7.96 8.55
N CYS A 235 7.15 -8.50 7.86
CA CYS A 235 5.75 -8.17 8.11
C CYS A 235 5.33 -8.51 9.54
N VAL A 236 5.69 -9.67 10.07
CA VAL A 236 5.40 -10.09 11.46
C VAL A 236 5.99 -9.09 12.47
N LEU A 237 7.26 -8.74 12.31
CA LEU A 237 7.92 -7.75 13.17
C LEU A 237 7.31 -6.36 13.05
N ALA A 238 6.90 -5.96 11.85
CA ALA A 238 6.25 -4.67 11.61
C ALA A 238 4.86 -4.60 12.27
N ILE A 239 4.07 -5.66 12.19
CA ILE A 239 2.76 -5.77 12.85
C ILE A 239 2.93 -5.66 14.37
N ALA A 240 3.92 -6.32 14.94
CA ALA A 240 4.25 -6.21 16.37
C ALA A 240 4.68 -4.79 16.78
N GLN A 241 5.17 -3.98 15.84
CA GLN A 241 5.47 -2.56 16.02
C GLN A 241 4.26 -1.64 15.75
N GLY A 242 3.11 -2.17 15.32
CA GLY A 242 1.86 -1.41 15.17
C GLY A 242 1.47 -1.06 13.73
N VAL A 243 2.14 -1.62 12.71
CA VAL A 243 1.73 -1.44 11.30
C VAL A 243 0.33 -2.00 11.09
N ASP A 244 -0.51 -1.26 10.36
CA ASP A 244 -1.94 -1.58 10.17
C ASP A 244 -2.22 -2.29 8.86
N ILE A 245 -1.44 -1.99 7.81
CA ILE A 245 -1.60 -2.57 6.48
C ILE A 245 -0.24 -3.09 5.99
N VAL A 246 -0.23 -4.30 5.45
CA VAL A 246 0.92 -4.84 4.71
C VAL A 246 0.56 -5.00 3.23
N ARG A 247 1.38 -4.41 2.33
CA ARG A 247 1.20 -4.48 0.88
C ARG A 247 2.15 -5.52 0.29
N VAL A 248 1.59 -6.61 -0.26
CA VAL A 248 2.36 -7.83 -0.56
C VAL A 248 1.93 -8.52 -1.86
N HIS A 249 2.87 -9.28 -2.46
CA HIS A 249 2.62 -10.15 -3.61
C HIS A 249 2.04 -11.51 -3.18
N ASN A 250 2.65 -12.17 -2.20
CA ASN A 250 2.23 -13.49 -1.74
C ASN A 250 1.20 -13.38 -0.60
N VAL A 251 -0.04 -13.04 -0.96
CA VAL A 251 -1.14 -12.89 -0.01
C VAL A 251 -1.41 -14.18 0.75
N LYS A 252 -1.36 -15.34 0.06
CA LYS A 252 -1.65 -16.66 0.65
C LYS A 252 -0.82 -16.98 1.88
N MET A 253 0.46 -16.67 1.84
CA MET A 253 1.37 -16.89 2.97
C MET A 253 1.20 -15.79 4.01
N ILE A 254 1.22 -14.53 3.58
CA ILE A 254 1.24 -13.38 4.49
C ILE A 254 -0.06 -13.25 5.28
N SER A 255 -1.24 -13.53 4.69
CA SER A 255 -2.52 -13.47 5.40
C SER A 255 -2.57 -14.43 6.60
N LYS A 256 -1.95 -15.61 6.49
CA LYS A 256 -1.84 -16.57 7.61
C LYS A 256 -0.92 -16.06 8.70
N MET A 257 0.21 -15.47 8.33
CA MET A 257 1.15 -14.86 9.27
C MET A 257 0.51 -13.67 10.00
N CYS A 258 -0.21 -12.79 9.28
CA CYS A 258 -0.96 -11.68 9.87
C CYS A 258 -1.98 -12.17 10.90
N LYS A 259 -2.80 -13.17 10.55
CA LYS A 259 -3.80 -13.75 11.47
C LYS A 259 -3.17 -14.21 12.77
N MET A 260 -2.06 -14.95 12.71
CA MET A 260 -1.37 -15.44 13.93
C MET A 260 -0.74 -14.29 14.72
N THR A 261 -0.11 -13.34 14.03
CA THR A 261 0.50 -12.19 14.69
C THR A 261 -0.54 -11.31 15.38
N ASP A 262 -1.70 -11.08 14.76
CA ASP A 262 -2.81 -10.30 15.33
C ASP A 262 -3.34 -10.96 16.62
N VAL A 263 -3.46 -12.28 16.64
CA VAL A 263 -3.84 -13.01 17.86
C VAL A 263 -2.85 -12.73 19.00
N LEU A 264 -1.55 -12.72 18.71
CA LEU A 264 -0.51 -12.52 19.71
C LEU A 264 -0.36 -11.06 20.17
N THR A 265 -0.69 -10.09 19.29
CA THR A 265 -0.34 -8.68 19.53
C THR A 265 -1.53 -7.75 19.74
N ARG A 266 -2.72 -8.09 19.18
CA ARG A 266 -3.90 -7.21 19.16
C ARG A 266 -5.09 -7.74 19.96
N GLN A 267 -5.18 -9.06 20.16
CA GLN A 267 -6.28 -9.67 20.91
C GLN A 267 -5.94 -9.79 22.39
N LYS A 268 -6.82 -9.29 23.26
CA LYS A 268 -6.76 -9.63 24.68
C LYS A 268 -7.41 -11.00 24.85
N PHE A 269 -6.64 -12.00 25.25
CA PHE A 269 -7.24 -13.24 25.75
C PHE A 269 -7.98 -12.90 27.04
N SER A 270 -9.32 -13.04 27.06
CA SER A 270 -10.05 -13.15 28.31
C SER A 270 -9.61 -14.47 28.95
N ALA A 271 -9.15 -14.42 30.18
CA ALA A 271 -8.74 -15.60 30.94
C ALA A 271 -9.94 -16.52 31.33
N ASP A 272 -11.15 -16.19 30.82
CA ASP A 272 -12.38 -16.90 31.09
C ASP A 272 -12.79 -17.69 29.85
N LYS A 273 -12.26 -18.92 29.73
CA LYS A 273 -12.91 -20.05 29.07
C LYS A 273 -12.59 -21.33 29.82
#